data_65ba9c9c481ab0b1472b728b1ca9fe7d
#
_entry.id   65ba9c9c481ab0b1472b728b1ca9fe7d
#
_cell.length_a   1.000
_cell.length_b   1.000
_cell.length_c   1.000
_cell.angle_alpha   90.00
_cell.angle_beta   90.00
_cell.angle_gamma   90.00
#
_symmetry.space_group_name_H-M   'P 1'
#
loop_
_entity.id
_entity.type
_entity.pdbx_description
1 polymer ?
#
loop_
_entity_poly.entity_id
_entity_poly.type
_entity_poly.pdbx_seq_one_letter_code
_entity_poly.pdbx_strand_id
1 'polypeptide(L)'
;MSDQLQQMQEILQKSLIKIKKLEQELATAKENTNAPKENIAIIGTGVRLAANITSTKKLWNLLKEQKSVITKIPLDRFDVSEIYHTDASIAGKSVSQHGAFLSNDIRAFDADFFGISPREAKAIDPLQRMILEVVYEAIENA
;
A
#
# COMPACT_ATOMS: atom_id res chain seq x y z
N MET A 1 57.48 -4.82 13.99
CA MET A 1 56.74 -4.22 15.15
C MET A 1 56.27 -2.80 14.86
N SER A 2 57.06 -1.94 14.19
CA SER A 2 56.71 -0.55 13.83
C SER A 2 55.49 -0.47 12.87
N ASP A 3 55.43 -1.34 11.86
CA ASP A 3 54.41 -1.32 10.79
C ASP A 3 52.99 -1.69 11.30
N GLN A 4 52.91 -2.63 12.22
CA GLN A 4 51.64 -3.02 12.85
C GLN A 4 51.06 -1.92 13.76
N LEU A 5 51.94 -1.18 14.43
CA LEU A 5 51.54 -0.02 15.27
C LEU A 5 51.01 1.12 14.40
N GLN A 6 51.63 1.38 13.25
CA GLN A 6 51.16 2.39 12.30
C GLN A 6 49.80 2.03 11.70
N GLN A 7 49.61 0.77 11.25
CA GLN A 7 48.32 0.29 10.75
C GLN A 7 47.20 0.40 11.79
N MET A 8 47.53 0.07 13.05
CA MET A 8 46.55 0.17 14.14
C MET A 8 46.16 1.62 14.44
N GLN A 9 47.10 2.56 14.35
CA GLN A 9 46.86 3.99 14.51
C GLN A 9 45.99 4.55 13.38
N GLU A 10 46.21 4.13 12.14
CA GLU A 10 45.35 4.53 10.99
C GLU A 10 43.90 4.02 11.10
N ILE A 11 43.74 2.77 11.54
CA ILE A 11 42.41 2.18 11.76
C ILE A 11 41.68 2.93 12.88
N LEU A 12 42.38 3.26 13.98
CA LEU A 12 41.82 4.06 15.09
C LEU A 12 41.39 5.45 14.62
N GLN A 13 42.23 6.16 13.86
CA GLN A 13 41.88 7.47 13.35
C GLN A 13 40.68 7.43 12.40
N LYS A 14 40.62 6.45 11.46
CA LYS A 14 39.48 6.26 10.58
C LYS A 14 38.18 5.95 11.34
N SER A 15 38.30 5.15 12.40
CA SER A 15 37.14 4.82 13.25
C SER A 15 36.65 6.03 14.05
N LEU A 16 37.54 6.86 14.58
CA LEU A 16 37.19 8.10 15.30
C LEU A 16 36.49 9.11 14.38
N ILE A 17 36.96 9.26 13.14
CA ILE A 17 36.34 10.15 12.16
C ILE A 17 34.93 9.63 11.83
N LYS A 18 34.77 8.33 11.67
CA LYS A 18 33.45 7.71 11.37
C LYS A 18 32.46 7.86 12.53
N ILE A 19 32.95 7.70 13.77
CA ILE A 19 32.13 7.91 14.98
C ILE A 19 31.66 9.36 15.05
N LYS A 20 32.54 10.33 14.89
CA LYS A 20 32.17 11.77 14.89
C LYS A 20 31.13 12.11 13.81
N LYS A 21 31.30 11.52 12.63
CA LYS A 21 30.33 11.72 11.53
C LYS A 21 28.95 11.14 11.88
N LEU A 22 28.90 9.93 12.44
CA LEU A 22 27.67 9.29 12.88
C LEU A 22 27.00 10.04 14.04
N GLU A 23 27.76 10.59 14.96
CA GLU A 23 27.23 11.43 16.04
C GLU A 23 26.62 12.73 15.51
N GLN A 24 27.23 13.36 14.49
CA GLN A 24 26.65 14.53 13.82
C GLN A 24 25.36 14.19 13.05
N GLU A 25 25.35 13.08 12.30
CA GLU A 25 24.16 12.60 11.61
C GLU A 25 23.02 12.27 12.60
N LEU A 26 23.35 11.72 13.75
CA LEU A 26 22.39 11.41 14.80
C LEU A 26 21.86 12.67 15.50
N ALA A 27 22.69 13.68 15.70
CA ALA A 27 22.28 14.98 16.24
C ALA A 27 21.33 15.70 15.28
N THR A 28 21.66 15.77 13.98
CA THR A 28 20.79 16.38 12.96
C THR A 28 19.48 15.61 12.76
N ALA A 29 19.49 14.28 12.85
CA ALA A 29 18.27 13.47 12.81
C ALA A 29 17.38 13.71 14.05
N LYS A 30 17.98 13.89 15.23
CA LYS A 30 17.23 14.24 16.47
C LYS A 30 16.63 15.65 16.42
N GLU A 31 17.35 16.62 15.87
CA GLU A 31 16.81 17.97 15.68
C GLU A 31 15.62 17.98 14.70
N ASN A 32 15.70 17.21 13.60
CA ASN A 32 14.59 17.05 12.66
C ASN A 32 13.35 16.34 13.27
N THR A 33 13.54 15.48 14.28
CA THR A 33 12.41 14.86 14.99
C THR A 33 11.78 15.77 16.03
N ASN A 34 12.49 16.82 16.47
CA ASN A 34 11.99 17.82 17.42
C ASN A 34 11.44 19.10 16.74
N ALA A 35 11.45 19.18 15.42
CA ALA A 35 10.70 20.23 14.71
C ALA A 35 9.22 20.15 15.15
N PRO A 36 8.55 21.27 15.45
CA PRO A 36 7.14 21.27 15.80
C PRO A 36 6.36 20.60 14.66
N LYS A 37 5.76 19.45 14.96
CA LYS A 37 4.91 18.75 13.97
C LYS A 37 3.73 19.67 13.69
N GLU A 38 3.60 20.10 12.45
CA GLU A 38 2.40 20.79 11.99
C GLU A 38 1.18 19.88 12.22
N ASN A 39 0.11 20.45 12.75
CA ASN A 39 -1.13 19.71 12.93
C ASN A 39 -1.74 19.41 11.57
N ILE A 40 -1.87 18.12 11.24
CA ILE A 40 -2.52 17.66 10.01
C ILE A 40 -3.93 17.21 10.36
N ALA A 41 -4.93 17.78 9.68
CA ALA A 41 -6.33 17.38 9.81
C ALA A 41 -6.73 16.47 8.64
N ILE A 42 -7.41 15.35 8.92
CA ILE A 42 -8.09 14.56 7.89
C ILE A 42 -9.47 15.19 7.72
N ILE A 43 -9.70 15.79 6.54
CA ILE A 43 -10.93 16.54 6.25
C ILE A 43 -11.93 15.73 5.41
N GLY A 44 -11.48 14.70 4.69
CA GLY A 44 -12.34 13.84 3.89
C GLY A 44 -11.79 12.44 3.76
N THR A 45 -12.66 11.49 3.43
CA THR A 45 -12.30 10.08 3.27
C THR A 45 -13.09 9.43 2.15
N GLY A 46 -12.42 8.65 1.29
CA GLY A 46 -13.02 7.76 0.30
C GLY A 46 -12.65 6.31 0.58
N VAL A 47 -13.59 5.38 0.39
CA VAL A 47 -13.39 3.96 0.71
C VAL A 47 -14.00 3.08 -0.37
N ARG A 48 -13.21 2.14 -0.89
CA ARG A 48 -13.68 1.11 -1.82
C ARG A 48 -13.02 -0.22 -1.46
N LEU A 49 -13.73 -1.08 -0.71
CA LEU A 49 -13.23 -2.36 -0.23
C LEU A 49 -14.19 -3.50 -0.60
N ALA A 50 -13.74 -4.73 -0.36
CA ALA A 50 -14.54 -5.94 -0.56
C ALA A 50 -15.90 -5.88 0.18
N ALA A 51 -16.85 -6.74 -0.21
CA ALA A 51 -18.18 -6.82 0.37
C ALA A 51 -18.97 -5.50 0.34
N ASN A 52 -18.81 -4.71 -0.74
CA ASN A 52 -19.55 -3.46 -0.96
C ASN A 52 -19.34 -2.40 0.14
N ILE A 53 -18.14 -2.37 0.72
CA ILE A 53 -17.77 -1.35 1.70
C ILE A 53 -17.34 -0.09 0.94
N THR A 54 -18.23 0.89 0.90
CA THR A 54 -18.07 2.16 0.18
C THR A 54 -18.11 3.39 1.12
N SER A 55 -17.99 3.17 2.43
CA SER A 55 -17.90 4.27 3.40
C SER A 55 -17.20 3.82 4.69
N THR A 56 -16.63 4.76 5.42
CA THR A 56 -16.01 4.52 6.73
C THR A 56 -17.01 3.94 7.74
N LYS A 57 -18.28 4.34 7.65
CA LYS A 57 -19.35 3.78 8.49
C LYS A 57 -19.58 2.30 8.23
N LYS A 58 -19.62 1.87 6.97
CA LYS A 58 -19.75 0.45 6.60
C LYS A 58 -18.52 -0.34 7.07
N LEU A 59 -17.31 0.22 6.91
CA LEU A 59 -16.08 -0.40 7.41
C LEU A 59 -16.13 -0.58 8.92
N TRP A 60 -16.53 0.46 9.66
CA TRP A 60 -16.65 0.40 11.11
C TRP A 60 -17.66 -0.66 11.58
N ASN A 61 -18.81 -0.77 10.92
CA ASN A 61 -19.80 -1.79 11.22
C ASN A 61 -19.26 -3.20 10.99
N LEU A 62 -18.56 -3.43 9.87
CA LEU A 62 -17.92 -4.72 9.59
C LEU A 62 -16.95 -5.12 10.70
N LEU A 63 -16.09 -4.18 11.13
CA LEU A 63 -15.11 -4.41 12.20
C LEU A 63 -15.79 -4.72 13.53
N LYS A 64 -16.86 -3.99 13.88
CA LYS A 64 -17.64 -4.25 15.11
C LYS A 64 -18.31 -5.62 15.10
N GLU A 65 -18.82 -6.04 13.94
CA GLU A 65 -19.49 -7.31 13.77
C GLU A 65 -18.50 -8.49 13.64
N GLN A 66 -17.19 -8.21 13.58
CA GLN A 66 -16.11 -9.20 13.44
C GLN A 66 -16.34 -10.15 12.24
N LYS A 67 -16.99 -9.66 11.18
CA LYS A 67 -17.27 -10.43 9.97
C LYS A 67 -16.06 -10.51 9.05
N SER A 68 -15.82 -11.69 8.48
CA SER A 68 -14.85 -11.86 7.41
C SER A 68 -15.49 -11.51 6.06
N VAL A 69 -14.72 -10.81 5.20
CA VAL A 69 -15.08 -10.52 3.82
C VAL A 69 -14.37 -11.44 2.82
N ILE A 70 -13.61 -12.41 3.33
CA ILE A 70 -12.89 -13.36 2.51
C ILE A 70 -13.88 -14.41 2.00
N THR A 71 -13.96 -14.55 0.68
CA THR A 71 -14.83 -15.50 0.00
C THR A 71 -14.03 -16.38 -0.95
N LYS A 72 -14.63 -17.46 -1.42
CA LYS A 72 -14.04 -18.25 -2.51
C LYS A 72 -13.92 -17.37 -3.76
N ILE A 73 -12.88 -17.59 -4.56
CA ILE A 73 -12.67 -16.86 -5.81
C ILE A 73 -13.89 -17.07 -6.73
N PRO A 74 -14.57 -16.00 -7.16
CA PRO A 74 -15.73 -16.11 -8.04
C PRO A 74 -15.33 -16.59 -9.43
N LEU A 75 -16.17 -17.41 -10.05
CA LEU A 75 -15.93 -17.97 -11.38
C LEU A 75 -15.85 -16.92 -12.51
N ASP A 76 -16.48 -15.76 -12.30
CA ASP A 76 -16.41 -14.63 -13.24
C ASP A 76 -15.02 -13.93 -13.23
N ARG A 77 -14.18 -14.23 -12.25
CA ARG A 77 -12.78 -13.78 -12.20
C ARG A 77 -11.88 -14.75 -12.95
N PHE A 78 -11.84 -15.98 -12.51
CA PHE A 78 -11.18 -17.11 -13.19
C PHE A 78 -11.54 -18.43 -12.50
N ASP A 79 -11.36 -19.54 -13.21
CA ASP A 79 -11.55 -20.86 -12.63
C ASP A 79 -10.33 -21.24 -11.79
N VAL A 80 -10.49 -21.18 -10.48
CA VAL A 80 -9.43 -21.50 -9.52
C VAL A 80 -9.01 -22.98 -9.57
N SER A 81 -9.89 -23.88 -10.04
CA SER A 81 -9.58 -25.32 -10.10
C SER A 81 -8.43 -25.63 -11.05
N GLU A 82 -8.22 -24.81 -12.08
CA GLU A 82 -7.13 -24.96 -13.04
C GLU A 82 -5.76 -24.63 -12.44
N ILE A 83 -5.69 -23.75 -11.46
CA ILE A 83 -4.45 -23.26 -10.86
C ILE A 83 -4.24 -23.70 -9.42
N TYR A 84 -5.27 -24.23 -8.76
CA TYR A 84 -5.17 -24.65 -7.37
C TYR A 84 -4.40 -25.97 -7.23
N HIS A 85 -3.50 -26.02 -6.26
CA HIS A 85 -2.83 -27.26 -5.82
C HIS A 85 -2.51 -27.16 -4.34
N THR A 86 -2.55 -28.30 -3.62
CA THR A 86 -2.23 -28.36 -2.21
C THR A 86 -0.75 -28.22 -1.90
N ASP A 87 0.10 -28.53 -2.87
CA ASP A 87 1.55 -28.44 -2.77
C ASP A 87 2.05 -27.11 -3.34
N ALA A 88 2.59 -26.27 -2.44
CA ALA A 88 3.13 -24.95 -2.79
C ALA A 88 4.41 -24.98 -3.65
N SER A 89 5.09 -26.14 -3.74
CA SER A 89 6.33 -26.28 -4.51
C SER A 89 6.10 -26.39 -6.02
N ILE A 90 4.87 -26.63 -6.45
CA ILE A 90 4.54 -26.81 -7.88
C ILE A 90 4.48 -25.44 -8.57
N ALA A 91 5.37 -25.24 -9.53
CA ALA A 91 5.45 -23.99 -10.28
C ALA A 91 4.14 -23.72 -11.05
N GLY A 92 3.67 -22.46 -11.04
CA GLY A 92 2.45 -22.02 -11.71
C GLY A 92 1.15 -22.41 -11.01
N LYS A 93 1.21 -22.98 -9.80
CA LYS A 93 0.05 -23.32 -8.99
C LYS A 93 -0.09 -22.40 -7.76
N SER A 94 -1.30 -22.29 -7.25
CA SER A 94 -1.65 -21.52 -6.05
C SER A 94 -2.25 -22.45 -5.01
N VAL A 95 -1.89 -22.25 -3.73
CA VAL A 95 -2.51 -22.95 -2.59
C VAL A 95 -3.73 -22.22 -2.05
N SER A 96 -4.01 -20.99 -2.55
CA SER A 96 -5.15 -20.21 -2.09
C SER A 96 -6.33 -20.34 -3.04
N GLN A 97 -7.52 -20.53 -2.48
CA GLN A 97 -8.80 -20.52 -3.20
C GLN A 97 -9.69 -19.34 -2.79
N HIS A 98 -9.22 -18.50 -1.87
CA HIS A 98 -10.01 -17.46 -1.26
C HIS A 98 -9.32 -16.11 -1.37
N GLY A 99 -10.12 -15.05 -1.39
CA GLY A 99 -9.66 -13.67 -1.41
C GLY A 99 -10.77 -12.70 -1.04
N ALA A 100 -10.44 -11.43 -0.94
CA ALA A 100 -11.40 -10.35 -0.71
C ALA A 100 -11.69 -9.67 -2.05
N PHE A 101 -12.93 -9.79 -2.54
CA PHE A 101 -13.33 -9.31 -3.86
C PHE A 101 -14.27 -8.11 -3.76
N LEU A 102 -14.05 -7.12 -4.63
CA LEU A 102 -14.99 -6.02 -4.83
C LEU A 102 -16.28 -6.56 -5.42
N SER A 103 -17.42 -6.12 -4.90
CA SER A 103 -18.74 -6.50 -5.40
C SER A 103 -19.19 -5.65 -6.59
N ASN A 104 -18.52 -4.50 -6.81
CA ASN A 104 -18.84 -3.59 -7.91
C ASN A 104 -18.21 -4.07 -9.22
N ASP A 105 -18.87 -3.76 -10.34
CA ASP A 105 -18.26 -3.98 -11.65
C ASP A 105 -17.07 -3.02 -11.83
N ILE A 106 -15.86 -3.55 -11.82
CA ILE A 106 -14.64 -2.78 -12.01
C ILE A 106 -14.50 -2.16 -13.41
N ARG A 107 -15.39 -2.53 -14.34
CA ARG A 107 -15.46 -1.97 -15.70
C ARG A 107 -16.32 -0.72 -15.76
N ALA A 108 -17.24 -0.57 -14.78
CA ALA A 108 -18.06 0.63 -14.67
C ALA A 108 -17.18 1.80 -14.22
N PHE A 109 -17.17 2.86 -15.04
CA PHE A 109 -16.42 4.09 -14.79
C PHE A 109 -17.04 5.24 -15.57
N ASP A 110 -17.34 6.34 -14.91
CA ASP A 110 -17.87 7.53 -15.54
C ASP A 110 -16.74 8.35 -16.20
N ALA A 111 -16.34 7.90 -17.41
CA ALA A 111 -15.25 8.54 -18.15
C ALA A 111 -15.56 9.99 -18.53
N ASP A 112 -16.81 10.29 -18.87
CA ASP A 112 -17.25 11.62 -19.30
C ASP A 112 -17.15 12.62 -18.15
N PHE A 113 -17.49 12.21 -16.93
CA PHE A 113 -17.33 13.02 -15.73
C PHE A 113 -15.86 13.46 -15.51
N PHE A 114 -14.92 12.58 -15.80
CA PHE A 114 -13.48 12.87 -15.68
C PHE A 114 -12.85 13.48 -16.95
N GLY A 115 -13.64 13.77 -17.98
CA GLY A 115 -13.14 14.31 -19.25
C GLY A 115 -12.25 13.32 -20.02
N ILE A 116 -12.41 12.03 -19.78
CA ILE A 116 -11.60 10.96 -20.39
C ILE A 116 -12.38 10.36 -21.56
N SER A 117 -11.74 10.27 -22.73
CA SER A 117 -12.40 9.70 -23.91
C SER A 117 -12.70 8.21 -23.71
N PRO A 118 -13.80 7.67 -24.34
CA PRO A 118 -14.12 6.24 -24.22
C PRO A 118 -13.01 5.31 -24.71
N ARG A 119 -12.20 5.75 -25.66
CA ARG A 119 -11.04 5.00 -26.17
C ARG A 119 -9.94 4.92 -25.11
N GLU A 120 -9.67 6.01 -24.46
CA GLU A 120 -8.65 6.12 -23.40
C GLU A 120 -9.11 5.36 -22.15
N ALA A 121 -10.37 5.52 -21.73
CA ALA A 121 -10.95 4.82 -20.59
C ALA A 121 -10.83 3.29 -20.68
N LYS A 122 -10.93 2.72 -21.90
CA LYS A 122 -10.72 1.28 -22.13
C LYS A 122 -9.28 0.84 -21.94
N ALA A 123 -8.31 1.74 -22.15
CA ALA A 123 -6.88 1.46 -22.01
C ALA A 123 -6.36 1.69 -20.60
N ILE A 124 -7.07 2.47 -19.78
CA ILE A 124 -6.68 2.75 -18.39
C ILE A 124 -6.93 1.52 -17.51
N ASP A 125 -5.95 1.21 -16.66
CA ASP A 125 -6.08 0.12 -15.67
C ASP A 125 -7.28 0.37 -14.74
N PRO A 126 -8.09 -0.68 -14.42
CA PRO A 126 -9.23 -0.55 -13.52
C PRO A 126 -8.90 0.07 -12.16
N LEU A 127 -7.70 -0.18 -11.62
CA LEU A 127 -7.27 0.41 -10.36
C LEU A 127 -7.14 1.94 -10.47
N GLN A 128 -6.57 2.43 -11.58
CA GLN A 128 -6.42 3.88 -11.81
C GLN A 128 -7.78 4.57 -11.92
N ARG A 129 -8.72 3.96 -12.65
CA ARG A 129 -10.10 4.47 -12.75
C ARG A 129 -10.77 4.54 -11.39
N MET A 130 -10.65 3.48 -10.60
CA MET A 130 -11.22 3.42 -9.25
C MET A 130 -10.58 4.45 -8.30
N ILE A 131 -9.27 4.69 -8.40
CA ILE A 131 -8.60 5.73 -7.60
C ILE A 131 -9.15 7.11 -7.91
N LEU A 132 -9.41 7.43 -9.19
CA LEU A 132 -10.02 8.72 -9.57
C LEU A 132 -11.37 8.93 -8.86
N GLU A 133 -12.26 7.94 -8.91
CA GLU A 133 -13.56 8.00 -8.23
C GLU A 133 -13.42 8.15 -6.71
N VAL A 134 -12.57 7.32 -6.09
CA VAL A 134 -12.39 7.33 -4.62
C VAL A 134 -11.75 8.63 -4.13
N VAL A 135 -10.81 9.20 -4.88
CA VAL A 135 -10.21 10.50 -4.55
C VAL A 135 -11.23 11.61 -4.68
N TYR A 136 -12.05 11.59 -5.73
CA TYR A 136 -13.12 12.56 -5.89
C TYR A 136 -14.12 12.49 -4.71
N GLU A 137 -14.58 11.29 -4.36
CA GLU A 137 -15.47 11.07 -3.20
C GLU A 137 -14.83 11.58 -1.89
N ALA A 138 -13.52 11.40 -1.71
CA ALA A 138 -12.83 11.89 -0.52
C ALA A 138 -12.79 13.42 -0.46
N ILE A 139 -12.64 14.09 -1.60
CA ILE A 139 -12.65 15.56 -1.69
C ILE A 139 -14.08 16.09 -1.49
N GLU A 140 -15.08 15.43 -2.04
CA GLU A 140 -16.50 15.82 -1.89
C GLU A 140 -16.99 15.68 -0.43
N ASN A 141 -16.41 14.74 0.32
CA ASN A 141 -16.71 14.52 1.74
C ASN A 141 -15.85 15.38 2.71
N ALA A 142 -15.06 16.32 2.17
CA ALA A 142 -14.13 17.15 2.95
C ALA A 142 -14.79 18.30 3.71
#